data_f1bbed2a67562c7f86a7cb95ab5fb177
#
_entry.id   f1bbed2a67562c7f86a7cb95ab5fb177
#
_cell.length_a   1.000
_cell.length_b   1.000
_cell.length_c   1.000
_cell.angle_alpha   90.00
_cell.angle_beta   90.00
_cell.angle_gamma   90.00
#
_symmetry.space_group_name_H-M   'P 1'
#
loop_
_entity.id
_entity.type
_entity.pdbx_description
1 polymer ?
#
loop_
_entity_poly.entity_id
_entity_poly.type
_entity_poly.pdbx_seq_one_letter_code
_entity_poly.pdbx_strand_id
1 'polypeptide(L)'
;MLIADSYQRRCTMTGERTLPALEAAHIHRYSRGGDHSLSNGLLLRSDLRKLFDLGYLSIEPSTLKIRVSSKIREEFENGRDYYRLDGQQLRQPENPLAFPSLENLQYHYETEFRG
;
A
#
# COMPACT_ATOMS: atom_id res chain seq x y z
N MET A 1 11.19 1.65 -14.44
CA MET A 1 10.61 0.64 -13.59
C MET A 1 9.11 0.49 -13.82
N LEU A 2 8.67 -0.72 -14.06
CA LEU A 2 7.29 -0.98 -14.50
C LEU A 2 6.23 -0.54 -13.50
N ILE A 3 6.45 -0.80 -12.19
CA ILE A 3 5.48 -0.41 -11.17
C ILE A 3 5.32 1.10 -11.13
N ALA A 4 6.42 1.84 -11.11
CA ALA A 4 6.35 3.30 -11.06
C ALA A 4 5.60 3.87 -12.26
N ASP A 5 5.90 3.36 -13.46
CA ASP A 5 5.25 3.84 -14.68
C ASP A 5 3.76 3.49 -14.69
N SER A 6 3.40 2.32 -14.15
CA SER A 6 2.00 1.89 -14.09
C SER A 6 1.14 2.84 -13.24
N TYR A 7 1.74 3.52 -12.28
CA TYR A 7 1.05 4.46 -11.39
C TYR A 7 1.39 5.91 -11.70
N GLN A 8 1.89 6.20 -12.91
CA GLN A 8 2.24 7.55 -13.34
C GLN A 8 3.26 8.19 -12.42
N ARG A 9 4.12 7.37 -11.81
CA ARG A 9 5.16 7.80 -10.87
C ARG A 9 4.59 8.57 -9.69
N ARG A 10 3.42 8.15 -9.21
CA ARG A 10 2.76 8.74 -8.03
C ARG A 10 2.54 7.68 -6.97
N CYS A 11 2.67 8.09 -5.73
CA CYS A 11 2.31 7.24 -4.60
C CYS A 11 0.82 6.89 -4.70
N THR A 12 0.48 5.61 -4.53
CA THR A 12 -0.90 5.15 -4.64
C THR A 12 -1.79 5.66 -3.51
N MET A 13 -1.22 6.08 -2.40
CA MET A 13 -1.97 6.55 -1.24
C MET A 13 -2.03 8.08 -1.14
N THR A 14 -0.94 8.77 -1.47
CA THR A 14 -0.88 10.23 -1.28
C THR A 14 -0.86 11.01 -2.58
N GLY A 15 -0.52 10.37 -3.70
CA GLY A 15 -0.32 11.08 -4.95
C GLY A 15 1.02 11.78 -5.06
N GLU A 16 1.91 11.59 -4.08
CA GLU A 16 3.24 12.19 -4.08
C GLU A 16 4.00 11.83 -5.35
N ARG A 17 4.63 12.83 -5.97
CA ARG A 17 5.33 12.68 -7.25
C ARG A 17 6.85 12.74 -7.13
N THR A 18 7.37 12.94 -5.94
CA THR A 18 8.81 13.02 -5.72
C THR A 18 9.39 11.61 -5.80
N LEU A 19 9.70 11.20 -7.01
CA LEU A 19 10.10 9.82 -7.31
C LEU A 19 11.22 9.28 -6.40
N PRO A 20 12.25 10.06 -6.04
CA PRO A 20 13.27 9.53 -5.12
C PRO A 20 12.74 9.11 -3.75
N ALA A 21 11.58 9.61 -3.35
CA ALA A 21 10.96 9.25 -2.08
C ALA A 21 9.96 8.11 -2.21
N LEU A 22 9.82 7.54 -3.42
CA LEU A 22 8.86 6.47 -3.68
C LEU A 22 9.57 5.14 -3.84
N GLU A 23 8.90 4.07 -3.41
CA GLU A 23 9.43 2.71 -3.49
C GLU A 23 8.34 1.75 -3.95
N ALA A 24 8.75 0.75 -4.72
CA ALA A 24 7.84 -0.33 -5.10
C ALA A 24 7.73 -1.29 -3.91
N ALA A 25 6.49 -1.63 -3.56
CA ALA A 25 6.22 -2.55 -2.46
C ALA A 25 5.46 -3.77 -2.99
N HIS A 26 5.78 -4.94 -2.46
CA HIS A 26 4.99 -6.14 -2.72
C HIS A 26 3.78 -6.14 -1.78
N ILE A 27 2.59 -6.37 -2.32
CA ILE A 27 1.38 -6.49 -1.49
C ILE A 27 1.47 -7.77 -0.66
N HIS A 28 1.72 -8.89 -1.33
CA HIS A 28 2.03 -10.16 -0.69
C HIS A 28 3.55 -10.35 -0.82
N ARG A 29 4.26 -10.22 0.30
CA ARG A 29 5.72 -10.18 0.27
C ARG A 29 6.32 -11.43 -0.34
N TYR A 30 7.39 -11.25 -1.11
CA TYR A 30 8.08 -12.35 -1.75
C TYR A 30 8.53 -13.40 -0.71
N SER A 31 9.01 -12.96 0.43
CA SER A 31 9.47 -13.85 1.51
C SER A 31 8.34 -14.69 2.12
N ARG A 32 7.09 -14.35 1.82
CA ARG A 32 5.91 -15.07 2.32
C ARG A 32 5.14 -15.74 1.19
N GLY A 33 5.78 -15.96 0.04
CA GLY A 33 5.17 -16.68 -1.07
C GLY A 33 4.60 -15.81 -2.17
N GLY A 34 4.72 -14.49 -2.07
CA GLY A 34 4.28 -13.59 -3.12
C GLY A 34 5.19 -13.66 -4.34
N ASP A 35 4.72 -13.15 -5.48
CA ASP A 35 5.48 -13.14 -6.71
C ASP A 35 5.85 -11.72 -7.14
N HIS A 36 6.48 -11.58 -8.30
CA HIS A 36 6.93 -10.30 -8.83
C HIS A 36 6.01 -9.74 -9.92
N SER A 37 4.77 -10.22 -10.01
CA SER A 37 3.84 -9.72 -11.01
C SER A 37 3.45 -8.27 -10.70
N LEU A 38 3.06 -7.52 -11.75
CA LEU A 38 2.62 -6.12 -11.58
C LEU A 38 1.42 -6.03 -10.64
N SER A 39 0.54 -7.02 -10.65
CA SER A 39 -0.65 -7.04 -9.80
C SER A 39 -0.33 -7.29 -8.33
N ASN A 40 0.93 -7.57 -8.01
CA ASN A 40 1.40 -7.72 -6.63
C ASN A 40 2.24 -6.53 -6.19
N GLY A 41 2.17 -5.41 -6.90
CA GLY A 41 2.99 -4.24 -6.60
C GLY A 41 2.20 -2.99 -6.38
N LEU A 42 2.68 -2.15 -5.47
CA LEU A 42 2.17 -0.80 -5.24
C LEU A 42 3.35 0.15 -5.25
N LEU A 43 3.12 1.38 -5.69
CA LEU A 43 4.13 2.42 -5.56
C LEU A 43 3.77 3.26 -4.33
N LEU A 44 4.64 3.29 -3.34
CA LEU A 44 4.37 3.95 -2.07
C LEU A 44 5.51 4.89 -1.68
N ARG A 45 5.17 5.99 -1.02
CA ARG A 45 6.17 6.81 -0.35
C ARG A 45 6.90 5.93 0.67
N SER A 46 8.21 6.16 0.83
CA SER A 46 9.07 5.27 1.62
C SER A 46 8.58 5.00 3.03
N ASP A 47 8.06 6.01 3.71
CA ASP A 47 7.52 5.83 5.07
C ASP A 47 6.26 4.97 5.05
N LEU A 48 5.41 5.16 4.03
CA LEU A 48 4.19 4.37 3.90
C LEU A 48 4.49 2.92 3.56
N ARG A 49 5.50 2.69 2.72
CA ARG A 49 5.93 1.34 2.41
C ARG A 49 6.35 0.60 3.68
N LYS A 50 7.13 1.27 4.52
CA LYS A 50 7.57 0.66 5.78
C LYS A 50 6.38 0.31 6.68
N LEU A 51 5.44 1.24 6.82
CA LEU A 51 4.25 0.99 7.63
C LEU A 51 3.40 -0.12 7.05
N PHE A 52 3.28 -0.17 5.73
CA PHE A 52 2.54 -1.22 5.06
C PHE A 52 3.17 -2.59 5.32
N ASP A 53 4.49 -2.68 5.21
CA ASP A 53 5.21 -3.94 5.44
C ASP A 53 5.09 -4.42 6.89
N LEU A 54 4.98 -3.48 7.83
CA LEU A 54 4.85 -3.81 9.25
C LEU A 54 3.40 -4.02 9.69
N GLY A 55 2.45 -3.85 8.78
CA GLY A 55 1.04 -4.09 9.08
C GLY A 55 0.30 -2.93 9.70
N TYR A 56 0.87 -1.73 9.71
CA TYR A 56 0.18 -0.54 10.24
C TYR A 56 -0.74 0.11 9.21
N LEU A 57 -0.57 -0.24 7.94
CA LEU A 57 -1.43 0.22 6.85
C LEU A 57 -1.86 -0.99 6.04
N SER A 58 -3.06 -0.92 5.47
CA SER A 58 -3.51 -1.92 4.52
C SER A 58 -4.55 -1.31 3.59
N ILE A 59 -5.10 -2.14 2.71
CA ILE A 59 -6.12 -1.73 1.76
C ILE A 59 -7.27 -2.71 1.91
N GLU A 60 -8.46 -2.17 2.13
CA GLU A 60 -9.66 -2.99 2.24
C GLU A 60 -9.99 -3.57 0.85
N PRO A 61 -10.00 -4.89 0.69
CA PRO A 61 -10.12 -5.48 -0.64
C PRO A 61 -11.43 -5.17 -1.36
N SER A 62 -12.53 -5.09 -0.61
CA SER A 62 -13.85 -4.88 -1.23
C SER A 62 -14.09 -3.47 -1.72
N THR A 63 -13.44 -2.47 -1.13
CA THR A 63 -13.67 -1.06 -1.45
C THR A 63 -12.44 -0.36 -2.03
N LEU A 64 -11.26 -0.96 -1.87
CA LEU A 64 -9.96 -0.38 -2.21
C LEU A 64 -9.67 0.89 -1.42
N LYS A 65 -10.24 0.99 -0.22
CA LYS A 65 -9.97 2.11 0.68
C LYS A 65 -8.78 1.81 1.55
N ILE A 66 -8.00 2.86 1.82
CA ILE A 66 -6.82 2.75 2.69
C ILE A 66 -7.31 2.61 4.13
N ARG A 67 -6.71 1.70 4.87
CA ARG A 67 -7.00 1.52 6.28
C ARG A 67 -5.73 1.73 7.11
N VAL A 68 -5.86 2.50 8.16
CA VAL A 68 -4.75 2.84 9.05
C VAL A 68 -5.02 2.21 10.42
N SER A 69 -4.05 1.47 10.93
CA SER A 69 -4.20 0.75 12.20
C SER A 69 -4.23 1.71 13.39
N SER A 70 -5.10 1.44 14.35
CA SER A 70 -5.13 2.18 15.61
C SER A 70 -3.86 1.96 16.41
N LYS A 71 -3.08 0.93 16.09
CA LYS A 71 -1.83 0.60 16.77
C LYS A 71 -0.77 1.69 16.68
N ILE A 72 -0.82 2.52 15.62
CA ILE A 72 0.13 3.63 15.52
C ILE A 72 -0.05 4.58 16.69
N ARG A 73 -1.29 4.95 16.99
CA ARG A 73 -1.58 5.82 18.15
C ARG A 73 -1.27 5.12 19.46
N GLU A 74 -1.63 3.85 19.55
CA GLU A 74 -1.45 3.10 20.79
C GLU A 74 0.02 2.90 21.14
N GLU A 75 0.85 2.65 20.12
CA GLU A 75 2.28 2.33 20.37
C GLU A 75 3.18 3.56 20.33
N PHE A 76 2.82 4.58 19.55
CA PHE A 76 3.70 5.73 19.30
C PHE A 76 3.09 7.08 19.69
N GLU A 77 1.87 7.09 20.21
CA GLU A 77 1.17 8.29 20.69
C GLU A 77 0.95 9.35 19.62
N ASN A 78 1.12 8.99 18.34
CA ASN A 78 1.04 9.92 17.24
C ASN A 78 0.37 9.23 16.06
N GLY A 79 0.63 9.71 14.85
CA GLY A 79 0.09 9.12 13.65
C GLY A 79 -0.90 10.00 12.92
N ARG A 80 -1.05 11.26 13.38
CA ARG A 80 -2.04 12.20 12.80
C ARG A 80 -1.93 12.27 11.29
N ASP A 81 -0.72 12.37 10.75
CA ASP A 81 -0.53 12.51 9.32
C ASP A 81 -0.92 11.24 8.56
N TYR A 82 -0.81 10.09 9.21
CA TYR A 82 -1.20 8.83 8.60
C TYR A 82 -2.70 8.60 8.70
N TYR A 83 -3.33 9.00 9.79
CA TYR A 83 -4.78 8.83 9.97
C TYR A 83 -5.60 9.62 8.96
N ARG A 84 -5.03 10.65 8.36
CA ARG A 84 -5.68 11.37 7.25
C ARG A 84 -5.94 10.47 6.06
N LEU A 85 -5.15 9.41 5.91
CA LEU A 85 -5.29 8.48 4.79
C LEU A 85 -6.42 7.48 5.01
N ASP A 86 -6.82 7.25 6.25
CA ASP A 86 -7.83 6.25 6.56
C ASP A 86 -9.14 6.57 5.84
N GLY A 87 -9.66 5.59 5.11
CA GLY A 87 -10.88 5.76 4.35
C GLY A 87 -10.72 6.42 2.99
N GLN A 88 -9.53 6.89 2.66
CA GLN A 88 -9.28 7.48 1.34
C GLN A 88 -9.20 6.38 0.27
N GLN A 89 -9.60 6.72 -0.94
CA GLN A 89 -9.58 5.77 -2.04
C GLN A 89 -8.17 5.57 -2.56
N LEU A 90 -7.78 4.32 -2.77
CA LEU A 90 -6.50 3.99 -3.38
C LEU A 90 -6.50 4.46 -4.83
N ARG A 91 -5.39 5.04 -5.29
CA ARG A 91 -5.26 5.45 -6.69
C ARG A 91 -5.09 4.21 -7.55
N GLN A 92 -5.77 4.22 -8.71
CA GLN A 92 -5.72 3.10 -9.63
C GLN A 92 -4.58 3.27 -10.63
N PRO A 93 -3.97 2.16 -11.11
CA PRO A 93 -2.96 2.26 -12.16
C PRO A 93 -3.61 2.51 -13.52
N GLU A 94 -2.85 3.09 -14.45
CA GLU A 94 -3.32 3.23 -15.83
C GLU A 94 -3.34 1.89 -16.53
N ASN A 95 -2.32 1.07 -16.30
CA ASN A 95 -2.20 -0.22 -16.95
C ASN A 95 -3.12 -1.24 -16.25
N PRO A 96 -4.14 -1.78 -16.95
CA PRO A 96 -5.04 -2.75 -16.32
C PRO A 96 -4.32 -3.98 -15.76
N LEU A 97 -3.18 -4.36 -16.33
CA LEU A 97 -2.43 -5.51 -15.86
C LEU A 97 -1.78 -5.25 -14.48
N ALA A 98 -1.69 -3.99 -14.08
CA ALA A 98 -1.12 -3.62 -12.80
C ALA A 98 -2.16 -3.45 -11.71
N PHE A 99 -3.45 -3.64 -11.99
CA PHE A 99 -4.46 -3.59 -10.94
C PHE A 99 -4.10 -4.57 -9.85
N PRO A 100 -4.13 -4.12 -8.58
CA PRO A 100 -3.80 -5.01 -7.47
C PRO A 100 -4.69 -6.25 -7.48
N SER A 101 -4.08 -7.42 -7.34
CA SER A 101 -4.80 -8.68 -7.27
C SER A 101 -5.65 -8.70 -6.01
N LEU A 102 -6.93 -9.04 -6.15
CA LEU A 102 -7.83 -9.16 -5.00
C LEU A 102 -7.29 -10.17 -3.99
N GLU A 103 -6.75 -11.27 -4.50
CA GLU A 103 -6.16 -12.31 -3.65
C GLU A 103 -5.00 -11.77 -2.81
N ASN A 104 -4.11 -10.98 -3.43
CA ASN A 104 -2.99 -10.39 -2.72
C ASN A 104 -3.44 -9.36 -1.69
N LEU A 105 -4.40 -8.52 -2.05
CA LEU A 105 -4.96 -7.53 -1.11
C LEU A 105 -5.61 -8.23 0.07
N GLN A 106 -6.36 -9.29 -0.19
CA GLN A 106 -7.02 -10.05 0.86
C GLN A 106 -6.02 -10.69 1.82
N TYR A 107 -4.94 -11.27 1.26
CA TYR A 107 -3.88 -11.84 2.07
C TYR A 107 -3.29 -10.79 3.02
N HIS A 108 -2.96 -9.61 2.49
CA HIS A 108 -2.36 -8.56 3.32
C HIS A 108 -3.33 -8.10 4.41
N TYR A 109 -4.56 -7.85 4.02
CA TYR A 109 -5.57 -7.32 4.94
C TYR A 109 -5.90 -8.30 6.06
N GLU A 110 -5.97 -9.59 5.75
CA GLU A 110 -6.35 -10.62 6.73
C GLU A 110 -5.17 -11.17 7.52
N THR A 111 -3.96 -11.13 6.96
CA THR A 111 -2.79 -11.79 7.55
C THR A 111 -1.79 -10.80 8.13
N GLU A 112 -1.52 -9.69 7.44
CA GLU A 112 -0.46 -8.75 7.83
C GLU A 112 -1.00 -7.53 8.56
N PHE A 113 -2.19 -7.05 8.22
CA PHE A 113 -2.75 -5.83 8.81
C PHE A 113 -3.06 -6.06 10.29
N ARG A 114 -2.60 -5.14 11.13
CA ARG A 114 -2.73 -5.26 12.59
C ARG A 114 -4.02 -4.63 13.17
N GLY A 115 -4.85 -4.08 12.30
CA GLY A 115 -6.12 -3.50 12.73
C GLY A 115 -5.95 -2.22 13.50
#